data_bb3b7661f0fab5205578ccdfdbb14f9e
#
_entry.id   bb3b7661f0fab5205578ccdfdbb14f9e
#
_cell.length_a   1.000
_cell.length_b   1.000
_cell.length_c   1.000
_cell.angle_alpha   90.00
_cell.angle_beta   90.00
_cell.angle_gamma   90.00
#
_symmetry.space_group_name_H-M   'P 1'
#
loop_
_entity.id
_entity.type
_entity.pdbx_description
1 polymer ?
#
loop_
_entity_poly.entity_id
_entity_poly.type
_entity_poly.pdbx_seq_one_letter_code
_entity_poly.pdbx_strand_id
1 'polypeptide(L)'
;KYAGEGKRALDLGCGSGILGIGAIVLGSDFCTACDIDPKAPDTVMENAALNDIGGDKMKVYAGDIIGDGKLRALLGAGYDIVLANIVSDVIIPLAPFVRAFMAPGGVFITSGIIDGREDEVAAALKAAGLEIIAHHHEEEWHCFECV
;
A
#
# COMPACT_ATOMS: atom_id res chain seq x y z
N LYS A 1 9.06 -8.48 -7.96
CA LYS A 1 8.99 -9.80 -7.29
C LYS A 1 7.53 -10.30 -7.21
N TYR A 2 6.57 -9.47 -6.73
CA TYR A 2 5.19 -9.89 -6.44
C TYR A 2 4.18 -9.48 -7.50
N ALA A 3 4.45 -8.43 -8.29
CA ALA A 3 3.60 -8.00 -9.39
C ALA A 3 3.63 -9.01 -10.54
N GLY A 4 2.51 -9.15 -11.26
CA GLY A 4 2.36 -10.06 -12.39
C GLY A 4 0.91 -10.23 -12.79
N GLU A 5 0.66 -11.01 -13.86
CA GLU A 5 -0.66 -11.31 -14.38
C GLU A 5 -1.57 -11.96 -13.31
N GLY A 6 -2.83 -11.59 -13.28
CA GLY A 6 -3.79 -12.04 -12.28
C GLY A 6 -3.67 -11.36 -10.92
N LYS A 7 -2.69 -10.44 -10.71
CA LYS A 7 -2.44 -9.82 -9.43
C LYS A 7 -3.14 -8.47 -9.27
N ARG A 8 -3.70 -8.25 -8.07
CA ARG A 8 -4.36 -7.00 -7.67
C ARG A 8 -3.53 -6.32 -6.58
N ALA A 9 -3.26 -5.03 -6.77
CA ALA A 9 -2.52 -4.22 -5.82
C ALA A 9 -3.44 -3.23 -5.08
N LEU A 10 -3.07 -2.88 -3.85
CA LEU A 10 -3.64 -1.79 -3.06
C LEU A 10 -2.48 -0.88 -2.61
N ASP A 11 -2.57 0.41 -2.90
CA ASP A 11 -1.56 1.42 -2.56
C ASP A 11 -2.14 2.39 -1.51
N LEU A 12 -1.68 2.27 -0.26
CA LEU A 12 -2.17 3.03 0.89
C LEU A 12 -1.23 4.21 1.20
N GLY A 13 -1.79 5.42 1.20
CA GLY A 13 -1.00 6.64 1.25
C GLY A 13 -0.24 6.84 -0.07
N CYS A 14 -0.98 6.73 -1.18
CA CYS A 14 -0.39 6.61 -2.51
C CYS A 14 0.32 7.87 -3.03
N GLY A 15 0.04 9.04 -2.47
CA GLY A 15 0.64 10.30 -2.90
C GLY A 15 0.49 10.53 -4.41
N SER A 16 1.60 10.48 -5.13
CA SER A 16 1.63 10.60 -6.61
C SER A 16 1.20 9.32 -7.35
N GLY A 17 0.98 8.21 -6.64
CA GLY A 17 0.58 6.92 -7.20
C GLY A 17 1.74 6.06 -7.73
N ILE A 18 2.98 6.42 -7.44
CA ILE A 18 4.15 5.77 -8.06
C ILE A 18 4.22 4.27 -7.79
N LEU A 19 3.87 3.81 -6.58
CA LEU A 19 3.91 2.39 -6.25
C LEU A 19 2.78 1.63 -6.95
N GLY A 20 1.56 2.16 -6.93
CA GLY A 20 0.40 1.56 -7.61
C GLY A 20 0.57 1.51 -9.12
N ILE A 21 1.05 2.60 -9.73
CA ILE A 21 1.39 2.67 -11.16
C ILE A 21 2.51 1.66 -11.47
N GLY A 22 3.56 1.62 -10.64
CA GLY A 22 4.66 0.67 -10.79
C GLY A 22 4.20 -0.79 -10.72
N ALA A 23 3.25 -1.13 -9.85
CA ALA A 23 2.69 -2.46 -9.77
C ALA A 23 2.00 -2.87 -11.09
N ILE A 24 1.24 -1.96 -11.73
CA ILE A 24 0.58 -2.21 -13.01
C ILE A 24 1.62 -2.32 -14.13
N VAL A 25 2.60 -1.42 -14.20
CA VAL A 25 3.68 -1.47 -15.21
C VAL A 25 4.48 -2.77 -15.10
N LEU A 26 4.63 -3.31 -13.90
CA LEU A 26 5.28 -4.61 -13.65
C LEU A 26 4.36 -5.80 -13.88
N GLY A 27 3.16 -5.59 -14.41
CA GLY A 27 2.27 -6.64 -14.90
C GLY A 27 1.06 -6.96 -14.03
N SER A 28 0.80 -6.24 -12.92
CA SER A 28 -0.44 -6.43 -12.15
C SER A 28 -1.65 -5.97 -12.96
N ASP A 29 -2.77 -6.67 -12.83
CA ASP A 29 -3.96 -6.42 -13.63
C ASP A 29 -4.68 -5.13 -13.20
N PHE A 30 -4.65 -4.85 -11.90
CA PHE A 30 -5.41 -3.76 -11.31
C PHE A 30 -4.77 -3.21 -10.04
N CYS A 31 -4.88 -1.90 -9.83
CA CYS A 31 -4.51 -1.26 -8.57
C CYS A 31 -5.65 -0.38 -8.05
N THR A 32 -5.96 -0.53 -6.77
CA THR A 32 -6.72 0.47 -6.01
C THR A 32 -5.73 1.31 -5.21
N ALA A 33 -5.92 2.62 -5.19
CA ALA A 33 -5.07 3.53 -4.43
C ALA A 33 -5.92 4.41 -3.50
N CYS A 34 -5.34 4.84 -2.39
CA CYS A 34 -6.00 5.72 -1.43
C CYS A 34 -5.01 6.67 -0.78
N ASP A 35 -5.41 7.93 -0.62
CA ASP A 35 -4.65 8.93 0.11
C ASP A 35 -5.60 9.86 0.88
N ILE A 36 -5.11 10.46 1.96
CA ILE A 36 -5.88 11.45 2.73
C ILE A 36 -6.02 12.78 1.97
N ASP A 37 -5.10 13.07 1.04
CA ASP A 37 -5.15 14.28 0.21
C ASP A 37 -6.31 14.19 -0.78
N PRO A 38 -7.28 15.13 -0.74
CA PRO A 38 -8.39 15.15 -1.69
C PRO A 38 -7.97 15.37 -3.15
N LYS A 39 -6.74 15.82 -3.41
CA LYS A 39 -6.17 15.99 -4.75
C LYS A 39 -5.53 14.72 -5.31
N ALA A 40 -5.28 13.72 -4.48
CA ALA A 40 -4.62 12.48 -4.89
C ALA A 40 -5.32 11.79 -6.08
N PRO A 41 -6.66 11.67 -6.15
CA PRO A 41 -7.31 11.04 -7.30
C PRO A 41 -6.94 11.67 -8.64
N ASP A 42 -6.96 13.00 -8.74
CA ASP A 42 -6.62 13.70 -9.98
C ASP A 42 -5.13 13.52 -10.30
N THR A 43 -4.26 13.75 -9.32
CA THR A 43 -2.80 13.65 -9.49
C THR A 43 -2.37 12.24 -9.93
N VAL A 44 -2.91 11.21 -9.27
CA VAL A 44 -2.57 9.82 -9.60
C VAL A 44 -3.06 9.44 -10.99
N MET A 45 -4.29 9.85 -11.36
CA MET A 45 -4.82 9.54 -12.69
C MET A 45 -4.09 10.28 -13.81
N GLU A 46 -3.64 11.50 -13.58
CA GLU A 46 -2.76 12.22 -14.52
C GLU A 46 -1.43 11.47 -14.71
N ASN A 47 -0.80 11.02 -13.62
CA ASN A 47 0.45 10.24 -13.67
C ASN A 47 0.24 8.86 -14.32
N ALA A 48 -0.87 8.20 -14.03
CA ALA A 48 -1.23 6.91 -14.63
C ALA A 48 -1.39 7.03 -16.16
N ALA A 49 -2.03 8.12 -16.62
CA ALA A 49 -2.22 8.36 -18.06
C ALA A 49 -0.89 8.54 -18.82
N LEU A 50 0.17 9.05 -18.17
CA LEU A 50 1.51 9.11 -18.74
C LEU A 50 2.14 7.73 -19.01
N ASN A 51 1.56 6.66 -18.43
CA ASN A 51 1.98 5.28 -18.61
C ASN A 51 0.91 4.44 -19.33
N ASP A 52 0.00 5.08 -20.05
CA ASP A 52 -1.13 4.44 -20.75
C ASP A 52 -2.06 3.60 -19.82
N ILE A 53 -2.16 4.00 -18.55
CA ILE A 53 -3.01 3.36 -17.54
C ILE A 53 -4.29 4.17 -17.37
N GLY A 54 -5.42 3.58 -17.69
CA GLY A 54 -6.75 4.17 -17.55
C GLY A 54 -7.52 3.69 -16.32
N GLY A 55 -8.74 4.19 -16.17
CA GLY A 55 -9.64 3.84 -15.07
C GLY A 55 -10.13 2.39 -15.08
N ASP A 56 -9.87 1.64 -16.14
CA ASP A 56 -10.08 0.19 -16.23
C ASP A 56 -9.06 -0.61 -15.43
N LYS A 57 -7.87 -0.05 -15.21
CA LYS A 57 -6.76 -0.67 -14.47
C LYS A 57 -6.46 -0.02 -13.12
N MET A 58 -6.92 1.21 -12.89
CA MET A 58 -6.62 1.94 -11.66
C MET A 58 -7.83 2.70 -11.14
N LYS A 59 -8.07 2.61 -9.82
CA LYS A 59 -9.05 3.43 -9.10
C LYS A 59 -8.39 4.10 -7.91
N VAL A 60 -8.75 5.36 -7.68
CA VAL A 60 -8.16 6.15 -6.60
C VAL A 60 -9.26 6.78 -5.75
N TYR A 61 -9.10 6.69 -4.44
CA TYR A 61 -10.01 7.25 -3.46
C TYR A 61 -9.28 8.24 -2.55
N ALA A 62 -9.98 9.30 -2.16
CA ALA A 62 -9.47 10.22 -1.15
C ALA A 62 -10.18 9.98 0.19
N GLY A 63 -9.42 9.97 1.28
CA GLY A 63 -9.97 9.87 2.63
C GLY A 63 -9.00 9.27 3.65
N ASP A 64 -9.42 9.33 4.91
CA ASP A 64 -8.66 8.80 6.04
C ASP A 64 -8.92 7.30 6.22
N ILE A 65 -7.98 6.48 5.76
CA ILE A 65 -8.08 5.02 5.86
C ILE A 65 -8.10 4.50 7.30
N ILE A 66 -7.55 5.26 8.25
CA ILE A 66 -7.50 4.87 9.67
C ILE A 66 -8.82 5.23 10.36
N GLY A 67 -9.31 6.44 10.16
CA GLY A 67 -10.52 6.94 10.81
C GLY A 67 -11.83 6.50 10.16
N ASP A 68 -11.83 6.24 8.85
CA ASP A 68 -13.06 5.98 8.09
C ASP A 68 -13.27 4.50 7.73
N GLY A 69 -14.12 3.84 8.53
CA GLY A 69 -14.52 2.44 8.28
C GLY A 69 -15.33 2.25 6.99
N LYS A 70 -16.04 3.28 6.52
CA LYS A 70 -16.79 3.20 5.24
C LYS A 70 -15.84 3.20 4.06
N LEU A 71 -14.76 3.99 4.14
CA LEU A 71 -13.71 3.99 3.13
C LEU A 71 -13.03 2.61 3.08
N ARG A 72 -12.68 2.03 4.24
CA ARG A 72 -12.10 0.67 4.26
C ARG A 72 -13.04 -0.37 3.63
N ALA A 73 -14.32 -0.30 3.89
CA ALA A 73 -15.30 -1.18 3.27
C ALA A 73 -15.39 -0.96 1.74
N LEU A 74 -15.29 0.29 1.28
CA LEU A 74 -15.31 0.65 -0.14
C LEU A 74 -14.07 0.13 -0.88
N LEU A 75 -12.89 0.19 -0.26
CA LEU A 75 -11.65 -0.37 -0.82
C LEU A 75 -11.75 -1.90 -0.97
N GLY A 76 -12.51 -2.57 -0.11
CA GLY A 76 -12.73 -4.01 -0.19
C GLY A 76 -11.53 -4.83 0.30
N ALA A 77 -11.38 -6.03 -0.26
CA ALA A 77 -10.36 -6.99 0.14
C ALA A 77 -9.89 -7.84 -1.06
N GLY A 78 -9.00 -8.79 -0.80
CA GLY A 78 -8.53 -9.74 -1.80
C GLY A 78 -7.40 -9.18 -2.68
N TYR A 79 -6.55 -8.35 -2.09
CA TYR A 79 -5.35 -7.84 -2.76
C TYR A 79 -4.17 -8.79 -2.56
N ASP A 80 -3.52 -9.15 -3.64
CA ASP A 80 -2.30 -9.96 -3.61
C ASP A 80 -1.12 -9.16 -3.09
N ILE A 81 -1.13 -7.85 -3.33
CA ILE A 81 -0.08 -6.93 -2.93
C ILE A 81 -0.72 -5.72 -2.26
N VAL A 82 -0.36 -5.46 -1.01
CA VAL A 82 -0.70 -4.22 -0.29
C VAL A 82 0.58 -3.44 -0.11
N LEU A 83 0.57 -2.18 -0.49
CA LEU A 83 1.73 -1.28 -0.48
C LEU A 83 1.45 -0.10 0.45
N ALA A 84 2.47 0.34 1.18
CA ALA A 84 2.42 1.57 1.95
C ALA A 84 3.84 2.17 2.07
N ASN A 85 4.10 3.28 1.40
CA ASN A 85 5.33 4.05 1.59
C ASN A 85 4.99 5.34 2.32
N ILE A 86 4.91 5.26 3.62
CA ILE A 86 4.43 6.32 4.52
C ILE A 86 5.23 6.32 5.83
N VAL A 87 5.13 7.39 6.58
CA VAL A 87 5.86 7.53 7.85
C VAL A 87 5.36 6.57 8.93
N SER A 88 6.25 6.22 9.86
CA SER A 88 5.98 5.27 10.96
C SER A 88 4.75 5.62 11.79
N ASP A 89 4.50 6.93 12.04
CA ASP A 89 3.33 7.41 12.79
C ASP A 89 1.98 7.09 12.11
N VAL A 90 2.00 6.79 10.82
CA VAL A 90 0.82 6.36 10.06
C VAL A 90 0.80 4.84 9.89
N ILE A 91 1.96 4.19 9.67
CA ILE A 91 2.05 2.73 9.56
C ILE A 91 1.54 2.05 10.82
N ILE A 92 1.96 2.51 12.00
CA ILE A 92 1.61 1.90 13.30
C ILE A 92 0.09 1.82 13.49
N PRO A 93 -0.69 2.92 13.42
CA PRO A 93 -2.14 2.84 13.55
C PRO A 93 -2.84 2.18 12.34
N LEU A 94 -2.20 2.10 11.18
CA LEU A 94 -2.73 1.41 10.00
C LEU A 94 -2.61 -0.12 10.11
N ALA A 95 -1.56 -0.62 10.75
CA ALA A 95 -1.22 -2.05 10.81
C ALA A 95 -2.40 -2.97 11.19
N PRO A 96 -3.28 -2.65 12.17
CA PRO A 96 -4.42 -3.50 12.53
C PRO A 96 -5.42 -3.74 11.40
N PHE A 97 -5.45 -2.90 10.38
CA PHE A 97 -6.42 -2.99 9.27
C PHE A 97 -5.87 -3.72 8.05
N VAL A 98 -4.54 -3.82 7.92
CA VAL A 98 -3.87 -4.29 6.70
C VAL A 98 -4.29 -5.70 6.32
N ARG A 99 -4.34 -6.62 7.29
CA ARG A 99 -4.66 -8.02 7.02
C ARG A 99 -6.04 -8.22 6.41
N ALA A 100 -6.99 -7.35 6.72
CA ALA A 100 -8.34 -7.41 6.16
C ALA A 100 -8.38 -7.09 4.64
N PHE A 101 -7.40 -6.39 4.12
CA PHE A 101 -7.29 -6.11 2.69
C PHE A 101 -6.64 -7.24 1.90
N MET A 102 -5.79 -8.05 2.55
CA MET A 102 -4.95 -9.05 1.89
C MET A 102 -5.75 -10.25 1.40
N ALA A 103 -5.40 -10.75 0.22
CA ALA A 103 -5.81 -12.08 -0.23
C ALA A 103 -5.09 -13.17 0.58
N PRO A 104 -5.62 -14.41 0.62
CA PRO A 104 -4.84 -15.54 1.11
C PRO A 104 -3.51 -15.67 0.36
N GLY A 105 -2.39 -15.65 1.08
CA GLY A 105 -1.04 -15.64 0.49
C GLY A 105 -0.61 -14.30 -0.10
N GLY A 106 -1.37 -13.23 0.13
CA GLY A 106 -0.97 -11.87 -0.22
C GLY A 106 0.20 -11.36 0.60
N VAL A 107 0.85 -10.31 0.11
CA VAL A 107 2.00 -9.68 0.77
C VAL A 107 1.68 -8.22 1.10
N PHE A 108 2.13 -7.76 2.26
CA PHE A 108 2.18 -6.34 2.63
C PHE A 108 3.63 -5.87 2.59
N ILE A 109 3.88 -4.81 1.83
CA ILE A 109 5.20 -4.18 1.72
C ILE A 109 5.07 -2.76 2.24
N THR A 110 5.80 -2.44 3.29
CA THR A 110 5.79 -1.10 3.88
C THR A 110 7.19 -0.52 3.97
N SER A 111 7.33 0.74 3.58
CA SER A 111 8.56 1.51 3.56
C SER A 111 8.30 2.95 4.07
N GLY A 112 9.32 3.83 4.00
CA GLY A 112 9.24 5.17 4.56
C GLY A 112 9.49 5.22 6.07
N ILE A 113 10.12 4.18 6.60
CA ILE A 113 10.47 4.02 8.01
C ILE A 113 11.91 4.50 8.17
N ILE A 114 12.12 5.55 8.95
CA ILE A 114 13.45 6.11 9.21
C ILE A 114 14.15 5.33 10.34
N ASP A 115 15.48 5.33 10.33
CA ASP A 115 16.34 4.78 11.40
C ASP A 115 15.83 5.13 12.80
N GLY A 116 15.82 4.14 13.70
CA GLY A 116 15.37 4.28 15.08
C GLY A 116 13.84 4.10 15.26
N ARG A 117 13.08 3.94 14.19
CA ARG A 117 11.64 3.69 14.23
C ARG A 117 11.26 2.26 13.80
N GLU A 118 12.22 1.48 13.28
CA GLU A 118 11.99 0.15 12.71
C GLU A 118 11.50 -0.85 13.75
N ASP A 119 11.99 -0.81 14.98
CA ASP A 119 11.60 -1.76 16.04
C ASP A 119 10.14 -1.57 16.48
N GLU A 120 9.69 -0.32 16.63
CA GLU A 120 8.30 -0.05 17.00
C GLU A 120 7.31 -0.39 15.86
N VAL A 121 7.70 -0.13 14.61
CA VAL A 121 6.89 -0.54 13.44
C VAL A 121 6.83 -2.07 13.37
N ALA A 122 7.96 -2.77 13.51
CA ALA A 122 8.00 -4.22 13.51
C ALA A 122 7.14 -4.82 14.63
N ALA A 123 7.14 -4.21 15.82
CA ALA A 123 6.28 -4.62 16.94
C ALA A 123 4.78 -4.44 16.60
N ALA A 124 4.41 -3.31 15.99
CA ALA A 124 3.02 -3.04 15.59
C ALA A 124 2.54 -4.01 14.51
N LEU A 125 3.38 -4.31 13.50
CA LEU A 125 3.06 -5.28 12.45
C LEU A 125 2.82 -6.68 13.02
N LYS A 126 3.71 -7.15 13.91
CA LYS A 126 3.56 -8.44 14.60
C LYS A 126 2.31 -8.49 15.49
N ALA A 127 2.03 -7.41 16.23
CA ALA A 127 0.82 -7.31 17.06
C ALA A 127 -0.47 -7.35 16.23
N ALA A 128 -0.43 -6.88 14.97
CA ALA A 128 -1.52 -6.97 14.00
C ALA A 128 -1.66 -8.35 13.34
N GLY A 129 -0.81 -9.32 13.70
CA GLY A 129 -0.83 -10.68 13.15
C GLY A 129 -0.14 -10.81 11.80
N LEU A 130 0.70 -9.85 11.44
CA LEU A 130 1.53 -9.90 10.24
C LEU A 130 2.88 -10.52 10.58
N GLU A 131 3.30 -11.51 9.79
CA GLU A 131 4.61 -12.13 9.89
C GLU A 131 5.60 -11.38 8.99
N ILE A 132 6.66 -10.83 9.57
CA ILE A 132 7.73 -10.17 8.80
C ILE A 132 8.61 -11.26 8.19
N ILE A 133 8.62 -11.35 6.86
CA ILE A 133 9.40 -12.34 6.09
C ILE A 133 10.67 -11.77 5.49
N ALA A 134 10.78 -10.45 5.39
CA ALA A 134 12.00 -9.76 4.99
C ALA A 134 12.08 -8.37 5.59
N HIS A 135 13.30 -7.92 5.85
CA HIS A 135 13.64 -6.57 6.29
C HIS A 135 14.77 -6.06 5.40
N HIS A 136 14.52 -4.95 4.73
CA HIS A 136 15.49 -4.27 3.89
C HIS A 136 15.86 -2.95 4.55
N HIS A 137 17.14 -2.61 4.50
CA HIS A 137 17.68 -1.36 5.01
C HIS A 137 18.65 -0.79 3.99
N GLU A 138 18.40 0.44 3.59
CA GLU A 138 19.23 1.19 2.66
C GLU A 138 19.34 2.64 3.14
N GLU A 139 20.57 3.08 3.40
CA GLU A 139 20.85 4.36 4.03
C GLU A 139 20.10 4.49 5.39
N GLU A 140 19.27 5.53 5.55
CA GLU A 140 18.43 5.75 6.74
C GLU A 140 17.01 5.15 6.63
N TRP A 141 16.71 4.35 5.59
CA TRP A 141 15.35 3.88 5.31
C TRP A 141 15.21 2.37 5.47
N HIS A 142 14.13 1.98 6.12
CA HIS A 142 13.75 0.58 6.29
C HIS A 142 12.48 0.25 5.51
N CYS A 143 12.42 -1.02 5.05
CA CYS A 143 11.27 -1.61 4.40
C CYS A 143 11.03 -3.01 4.95
N PHE A 144 9.77 -3.34 5.24
CA PHE A 144 9.36 -4.68 5.66
C PHE A 144 8.48 -5.33 4.58
N GLU A 145 8.72 -6.62 4.32
CA GLU A 145 7.79 -7.50 3.61
C GLU A 145 7.10 -8.40 4.64
N CYS A 146 5.76 -8.47 4.62
CA CYS A 146 4.96 -9.21 5.58
C CYS A 146 3.91 -10.09 4.89
N VAL A 147 3.56 -11.19 5.57
CA VAL A 147 2.47 -12.09 5.14
C VAL A 147 1.47 -12.33 6.27
#